data_ce4b57e42cccdb6caf7ded501fed78c6
#
_entry.id   ce4b57e42cccdb6caf7ded501fed78c6
#
_cell.length_a   1.000
_cell.length_b   1.000
_cell.length_c   1.000
_cell.angle_alpha   90.00
_cell.angle_beta   90.00
_cell.angle_gamma   90.00
#
_symmetry.space_group_name_H-M   'P 1'
#
loop_
_entity.id
_entity.type
_entity.pdbx_description
1 polymer ?
#
loop_
_entity_poly.entity_id
_entity_poly.type
_entity_poly.pdbx_seq_one_letter_code
_entity_poly.pdbx_strand_id
1 'polypeptide(L)'
;MYPFRNAVTVSHMMTEPYARQAHVLVDMTCGNGHDTQFLCTLAGPAGHVLGLDIQQQAVDNTNARLAAAGYGAVGRAVLHDHARLAELVQPGTADCVLFNFGWLPGAEHDVHSTADGSVPALRAALEALRPGGVLAAVLYSGKVIGDAEKQAALAFFKALPLTRYTVLVCEFANWAQTAPLPCFVIKK
;
A
#
# COMPACT_ATOMS: atom_id res chain seq x y z
N MET A 1 -8.67 9.34 -18.37
CA MET A 1 -7.65 8.30 -18.11
C MET A 1 -8.35 6.94 -18.18
N TYR A 2 -7.74 5.93 -18.79
CA TYR A 2 -8.32 4.59 -18.91
C TYR A 2 -8.21 3.84 -17.57
N PRO A 3 -9.31 3.55 -16.85
CA PRO A 3 -9.26 3.15 -15.43
C PRO A 3 -8.68 1.75 -15.17
N PHE A 4 -8.81 0.82 -16.12
CA PHE A 4 -8.32 -0.56 -15.96
C PHE A 4 -6.98 -0.80 -16.67
N ARG A 5 -6.12 0.21 -16.74
CA ARG A 5 -4.86 0.14 -17.46
C ARG A 5 -3.84 -0.84 -16.82
N ASN A 6 -3.79 -0.90 -15.51
CA ASN A 6 -2.92 -1.79 -14.73
C ASN A 6 -3.43 -1.93 -13.29
N ALA A 7 -2.78 -2.79 -12.51
CA ALA A 7 -3.15 -3.07 -11.11
C ALA A 7 -3.12 -1.81 -10.22
N VAL A 8 -2.14 -0.92 -10.41
CA VAL A 8 -2.02 0.32 -9.63
C VAL A 8 -3.19 1.27 -9.93
N THR A 9 -3.59 1.44 -11.20
CA THR A 9 -4.74 2.28 -11.53
C THR A 9 -6.06 1.72 -10.99
N VAL A 10 -6.22 0.40 -10.93
CA VAL A 10 -7.34 -0.25 -10.26
C VAL A 10 -7.29 0.02 -8.75
N SER A 11 -6.11 -0.11 -8.14
CA SER A 11 -5.89 0.20 -6.73
C SER A 11 -6.30 1.64 -6.41
N HIS A 12 -5.83 2.62 -7.16
CA HIS A 12 -6.19 4.04 -7.00
C HIS A 12 -7.70 4.26 -7.12
N MET A 13 -8.32 3.73 -8.17
CA MET A 13 -9.76 3.89 -8.41
C MET A 13 -10.60 3.32 -7.27
N MET A 14 -10.23 2.16 -6.75
CA MET A 14 -10.97 1.49 -5.67
C MET A 14 -10.74 2.14 -4.30
N THR A 15 -9.60 2.79 -4.09
CA THR A 15 -9.25 3.45 -2.81
C THR A 15 -9.68 4.91 -2.76
N GLU A 16 -9.83 5.58 -3.90
CA GLU A 16 -10.20 7.01 -3.96
C GLU A 16 -11.41 7.37 -3.09
N PRO A 17 -12.52 6.61 -3.06
CA PRO A 17 -13.68 6.93 -2.20
C PRO A 17 -13.36 6.93 -0.70
N TYR A 18 -12.38 6.14 -0.28
CA TYR A 18 -11.94 6.03 1.13
C TYR A 18 -10.89 7.07 1.50
N ALA A 19 -10.06 7.46 0.53
CA ALA A 19 -8.95 8.39 0.71
C ALA A 19 -9.38 9.86 0.56
N ARG A 20 -10.49 10.13 -0.13
CA ARG A 20 -10.97 11.50 -0.38
C ARG A 20 -11.42 12.17 0.91
N GLN A 21 -10.80 13.34 1.23
CA GLN A 21 -11.01 14.10 2.46
C GLN A 21 -10.68 13.31 3.75
N ALA A 22 -9.87 12.28 3.64
CA ALA A 22 -9.45 11.45 4.75
C ALA A 22 -8.40 12.15 5.64
N HIS A 23 -8.27 11.67 6.88
CA HIS A 23 -7.35 12.25 7.87
C HIS A 23 -6.02 11.50 7.95
N VAL A 24 -6.03 10.17 7.92
CA VAL A 24 -4.82 9.35 8.06
C VAL A 24 -4.70 8.39 6.90
N LEU A 25 -3.73 8.62 6.06
CA LEU A 25 -3.43 7.86 4.86
C LEU A 25 -2.01 7.30 4.94
N VAL A 26 -1.82 6.05 4.57
CA VAL A 26 -0.52 5.38 4.68
C VAL A 26 -0.15 4.72 3.35
N ASP A 27 1.09 4.92 2.92
CA ASP A 27 1.73 4.17 1.84
C ASP A 27 2.85 3.33 2.45
N MET A 28 2.64 2.02 2.53
CA MET A 28 3.55 1.07 3.20
C MET A 28 4.85 0.84 2.43
N THR A 29 4.92 1.27 1.16
CA THR A 29 6.06 1.05 0.25
C THR A 29 6.20 2.24 -0.68
N CYS A 30 6.67 3.37 -0.11
CA CYS A 30 6.59 4.65 -0.83
C CYS A 30 7.46 4.73 -2.09
N GLY A 31 8.58 3.99 -2.16
CA GLY A 31 9.40 3.88 -3.34
C GLY A 31 9.79 5.24 -3.93
N ASN A 32 9.38 5.49 -5.17
CA ASN A 32 9.59 6.78 -5.84
C ASN A 32 8.47 7.82 -5.56
N GLY A 33 7.56 7.55 -4.61
CA GLY A 33 6.57 8.50 -4.10
C GLY A 33 5.33 8.72 -4.96
N HIS A 34 5.06 7.87 -5.95
CA HIS A 34 3.90 8.04 -6.83
C HIS A 34 2.58 7.83 -6.08
N ASP A 35 2.48 6.77 -5.29
CA ASP A 35 1.29 6.44 -4.52
C ASP A 35 1.14 7.35 -3.31
N THR A 36 2.25 7.70 -2.64
CA THR A 36 2.24 8.71 -1.58
C THR A 36 1.73 10.06 -2.09
N GLN A 37 2.21 10.52 -3.27
CA GLN A 37 1.73 11.75 -3.90
C GLN A 37 0.24 11.66 -4.29
N PHE A 38 -0.21 10.53 -4.84
CA PHE A 38 -1.63 10.29 -5.13
C PHE A 38 -2.48 10.45 -3.86
N LEU A 39 -2.10 9.84 -2.75
CA LEU A 39 -2.80 10.01 -1.48
C LEU A 39 -2.83 11.47 -1.02
N CYS A 40 -1.74 12.22 -1.19
CA CYS A 40 -1.70 13.66 -0.87
C CYS A 40 -2.70 14.47 -1.67
N THR A 41 -3.00 14.09 -2.93
CA THR A 41 -4.03 14.79 -3.74
C THR A 41 -5.44 14.60 -3.20
N LEU A 42 -5.68 13.56 -2.42
CA LEU A 42 -6.99 13.18 -1.90
C LEU A 42 -7.19 13.57 -0.43
N ALA A 43 -6.11 13.69 0.32
CA ALA A 43 -6.16 14.06 1.74
C ALA A 43 -6.96 15.34 1.98
N GLY A 44 -7.74 15.36 3.06
CA GLY A 44 -8.46 16.56 3.50
C GLY A 44 -7.52 17.67 4.01
N PRO A 45 -8.04 18.86 4.32
CA PRO A 45 -7.23 19.98 4.82
C PRO A 45 -6.45 19.69 6.09
N ALA A 46 -6.96 18.80 6.94
CA ALA A 46 -6.30 18.28 8.14
C ALA A 46 -5.74 16.87 7.95
N GLY A 47 -5.62 16.40 6.73
CA GLY A 47 -5.15 15.07 6.39
C GLY A 47 -3.63 14.97 6.45
N HIS A 48 -3.16 13.79 6.84
CA HIS A 48 -1.74 13.44 6.90
C HIS A 48 -1.49 12.16 6.10
N VAL A 49 -0.47 12.22 5.25
CA VAL A 49 -0.02 11.08 4.45
C VAL A 49 1.36 10.64 4.92
N LEU A 50 1.47 9.39 5.33
CA LEU A 50 2.73 8.78 5.76
C LEU A 50 3.18 7.74 4.74
N GLY A 51 4.33 7.99 4.11
CA GLY A 51 5.04 6.99 3.30
C GLY A 51 6.08 6.26 4.14
N LEU A 52 6.24 4.96 3.94
CA LEU A 52 7.25 4.13 4.60
C LEU A 52 8.09 3.43 3.54
N ASP A 53 9.37 3.30 3.81
CA ASP A 53 10.24 2.40 3.06
C ASP A 53 11.43 1.99 3.95
N ILE A 54 12.03 0.84 3.68
CA ILE A 54 13.25 0.37 4.34
C ILE A 54 14.52 0.86 3.63
N GLN A 55 14.39 1.49 2.48
CA GLN A 55 15.48 2.04 1.69
C GLN A 55 15.52 3.56 1.81
N GLN A 56 16.66 4.12 2.26
CA GLN A 56 16.83 5.57 2.41
C GLN A 56 16.61 6.31 1.08
N GLN A 57 17.08 5.74 -0.04
CA GLN A 57 16.89 6.32 -1.36
C GLN A 57 15.41 6.50 -1.74
N ALA A 58 14.55 5.53 -1.39
CA ALA A 58 13.11 5.62 -1.61
C ALA A 58 12.49 6.76 -0.79
N VAL A 59 12.89 6.88 0.47
CA VAL A 59 12.45 7.97 1.36
C VAL A 59 12.84 9.33 0.81
N ASP A 60 14.10 9.49 0.37
CA ASP A 60 14.63 10.74 -0.17
C ASP A 60 13.91 11.11 -1.48
N ASN A 61 13.74 10.14 -2.40
CA ASN A 61 13.01 10.34 -3.66
C ASN A 61 11.55 10.77 -3.41
N THR A 62 10.89 10.12 -2.46
CA THR A 62 9.50 10.44 -2.11
C THR A 62 9.40 11.84 -1.52
N ASN A 63 10.23 12.20 -0.54
CA ASN A 63 10.21 13.52 0.06
C ASN A 63 10.54 14.63 -0.95
N ALA A 64 11.50 14.40 -1.84
CA ALA A 64 11.82 15.34 -2.92
C ALA A 64 10.61 15.54 -3.87
N ARG A 65 9.93 14.44 -4.25
CA ARG A 65 8.71 14.48 -5.08
C ARG A 65 7.59 15.26 -4.41
N LEU A 66 7.32 14.99 -3.12
CA LEU A 66 6.27 15.69 -2.36
C LEU A 66 6.58 17.19 -2.24
N ALA A 67 7.83 17.55 -1.96
CA ALA A 67 8.25 18.95 -1.90
C ALA A 67 8.07 19.66 -3.24
N ALA A 68 8.52 19.05 -4.35
CA ALA A 68 8.37 19.60 -5.69
C ALA A 68 6.90 19.78 -6.12
N ALA A 69 6.01 18.91 -5.63
CA ALA A 69 4.58 18.97 -5.90
C ALA A 69 3.78 19.87 -4.91
N GLY A 70 4.44 20.47 -3.92
CA GLY A 70 3.79 21.34 -2.92
C GLY A 70 3.07 20.58 -1.80
N TYR A 71 3.34 19.29 -1.60
CA TYR A 71 2.68 18.46 -0.59
C TYR A 71 3.49 18.25 0.69
N GLY A 72 4.63 18.93 0.86
CA GLY A 72 5.48 18.73 2.05
C GLY A 72 4.83 19.03 3.40
N ALA A 73 3.74 19.79 3.44
CA ALA A 73 2.96 20.01 4.66
C ALA A 73 1.91 18.93 4.91
N VAL A 74 1.53 18.16 3.88
CA VAL A 74 0.48 17.13 3.94
C VAL A 74 1.07 15.74 4.07
N GLY A 75 2.17 15.46 3.36
CA GLY A 75 2.78 14.15 3.27
C GLY A 75 4.27 14.15 3.58
N ARG A 76 4.73 13.05 4.13
CA ARG A 76 6.16 12.78 4.38
C ARG A 76 6.45 11.30 4.25
N ALA A 77 7.67 10.96 3.85
CA ALA A 77 8.19 9.60 3.91
C ALA A 77 9.23 9.46 5.03
N VAL A 78 9.26 8.29 5.64
CA VAL A 78 10.22 7.95 6.71
C VAL A 78 10.86 6.58 6.46
N LEU A 79 12.12 6.45 6.86
CA LEU A 79 12.83 5.16 6.85
C LEU A 79 12.33 4.32 8.02
N HIS A 80 11.50 3.33 7.71
CA HIS A 80 10.90 2.48 8.74
C HIS A 80 10.46 1.14 8.18
N ASP A 81 10.54 0.12 9.02
CA ASP A 81 10.00 -1.20 8.71
C ASP A 81 8.45 -1.17 8.77
N HIS A 82 7.82 -1.51 7.66
CA HIS A 82 6.37 -1.52 7.54
C HIS A 82 5.68 -2.53 8.49
N ALA A 83 6.36 -3.61 8.91
CA ALA A 83 5.83 -4.53 9.93
C ALA A 83 5.69 -3.86 11.32
N ARG A 84 6.38 -2.74 11.55
CA ARG A 84 6.36 -1.95 12.78
C ARG A 84 5.50 -0.68 12.66
N LEU A 85 4.52 -0.65 11.77
CA LEU A 85 3.65 0.50 11.52
C LEU A 85 3.00 1.07 12.80
N ALA A 86 2.69 0.23 13.79
CA ALA A 86 2.08 0.65 15.06
C ALA A 86 2.94 1.63 15.89
N GLU A 87 4.24 1.78 15.58
CA GLU A 87 5.10 2.79 16.22
C GLU A 87 4.84 4.21 15.67
N LEU A 88 4.22 4.33 14.50
CA LEU A 88 4.00 5.59 13.80
C LEU A 88 2.53 5.95 13.65
N VAL A 89 1.66 4.95 13.56
CA VAL A 89 0.22 5.11 13.33
C VAL A 89 -0.55 4.38 14.43
N GLN A 90 -1.43 5.09 15.10
CA GLN A 90 -2.26 4.49 16.15
C GLN A 90 -3.21 3.45 15.56
N PRO A 91 -3.38 2.28 16.20
CA PRO A 91 -4.35 1.29 15.77
C PRO A 91 -5.77 1.88 15.65
N GLY A 92 -6.47 1.52 14.59
CA GLY A 92 -7.84 1.95 14.37
C GLY A 92 -8.02 3.39 13.89
N THR A 93 -6.97 4.06 13.36
CA THR A 93 -7.05 5.45 12.93
C THR A 93 -6.89 5.65 11.42
N ALA A 94 -6.26 4.72 10.70
CA ALA A 94 -6.02 4.88 9.28
C ALA A 94 -7.31 4.70 8.45
N ASP A 95 -7.56 5.64 7.54
CA ASP A 95 -8.68 5.59 6.59
C ASP A 95 -8.35 4.70 5.40
N CYS A 96 -7.14 4.82 4.88
CA CYS A 96 -6.66 4.09 3.71
C CYS A 96 -5.19 3.72 3.88
N VAL A 97 -4.86 2.48 3.54
CA VAL A 97 -3.49 1.97 3.49
C VAL A 97 -3.23 1.40 2.10
N LEU A 98 -2.18 1.87 1.43
CA LEU A 98 -1.67 1.28 0.19
C LEU A 98 -0.45 0.43 0.49
N PHE A 99 -0.32 -0.72 -0.18
CA PHE A 99 0.82 -1.62 -0.04
C PHE A 99 1.15 -2.30 -1.37
N ASN A 100 2.19 -1.86 -2.05
CA ASN A 100 2.67 -2.49 -3.26
C ASN A 100 3.84 -3.42 -2.93
N PHE A 101 3.60 -4.73 -3.04
CA PHE A 101 4.63 -5.74 -2.86
C PHE A 101 5.59 -5.71 -4.05
N GLY A 102 6.89 -5.60 -3.80
CA GLY A 102 7.84 -5.55 -4.90
C GLY A 102 9.19 -4.96 -4.49
N TRP A 103 9.96 -4.56 -5.47
CA TRP A 103 11.22 -3.84 -5.30
C TRP A 103 11.11 -2.41 -5.84
N LEU A 104 12.03 -1.54 -5.40
CA LEU A 104 12.16 -0.20 -5.95
C LEU A 104 12.62 -0.29 -7.42
N PRO A 105 11.84 0.19 -8.40
CA PRO A 105 12.27 0.20 -9.80
C PRO A 105 13.58 0.99 -9.95
N GLY A 106 14.62 0.32 -10.47
CA GLY A 106 15.95 0.92 -10.70
C GLY A 106 16.95 0.74 -9.56
N ALA A 107 16.59 0.10 -8.44
CA ALA A 107 17.52 -0.31 -7.39
C ALA A 107 18.13 -1.70 -7.67
N GLU A 108 19.24 -2.02 -6.97
CA GLU A 108 19.78 -3.38 -7.00
C GLU A 108 18.76 -4.38 -6.44
N HIS A 109 18.70 -5.56 -7.06
CA HIS A 109 17.66 -6.57 -6.80
C HIS A 109 17.79 -7.31 -5.44
N ASP A 110 18.76 -6.92 -4.61
CA ASP A 110 19.08 -7.63 -3.36
C ASP A 110 18.13 -7.28 -2.19
N VAL A 111 17.37 -6.17 -2.28
CA VAL A 111 16.43 -5.76 -1.23
C VAL A 111 15.01 -5.83 -1.78
N HIS A 112 14.28 -6.85 -1.37
CA HIS A 112 12.87 -7.08 -1.73
C HIS A 112 12.10 -7.58 -0.51
N SER A 113 10.77 -7.41 -0.55
CA SER A 113 9.89 -7.99 0.45
C SER A 113 9.97 -9.53 0.42
N THR A 114 9.87 -10.15 1.58
CA THR A 114 9.88 -11.61 1.72
C THR A 114 8.57 -12.09 2.34
N ALA A 115 8.21 -13.35 2.11
CA ALA A 115 7.00 -13.94 2.70
C ALA A 115 6.95 -13.80 4.23
N ASP A 116 8.12 -13.87 4.90
CA ASP A 116 8.24 -13.73 6.35
C ASP A 116 7.98 -12.29 6.84
N GLY A 117 8.27 -11.27 6.02
CA GLY A 117 8.01 -9.86 6.34
C GLY A 117 6.62 -9.38 5.92
N SER A 118 6.08 -9.94 4.84
CA SER A 118 4.84 -9.46 4.22
C SER A 118 3.59 -9.70 5.05
N VAL A 119 3.44 -10.88 5.65
CA VAL A 119 2.26 -11.20 6.48
C VAL A 119 2.23 -10.37 7.77
N PRO A 120 3.34 -10.18 8.53
CA PRO A 120 3.38 -9.24 9.64
C PRO A 120 2.99 -7.81 9.23
N ALA A 121 3.48 -7.31 8.07
CA ALA A 121 3.15 -5.99 7.56
C ALA A 121 1.66 -5.85 7.20
N LEU A 122 1.07 -6.85 6.54
CA LEU A 122 -0.37 -6.89 6.27
C LEU A 122 -1.20 -6.85 7.56
N ARG A 123 -0.76 -7.57 8.59
CA ARG A 123 -1.40 -7.54 9.90
C ARG A 123 -1.33 -6.15 10.53
N ALA A 124 -0.15 -5.52 10.53
CA ALA A 124 0.03 -4.16 11.02
C ALA A 124 -0.85 -3.15 10.28
N ALA A 125 -0.96 -3.28 8.94
CA ALA A 125 -1.86 -2.46 8.13
C ALA A 125 -3.33 -2.62 8.54
N LEU A 126 -3.82 -3.86 8.74
CA LEU A 126 -5.19 -4.12 9.17
C LEU A 126 -5.48 -3.64 10.60
N GLU A 127 -4.50 -3.69 11.49
CA GLU A 127 -4.60 -3.14 12.83
C GLU A 127 -4.72 -1.63 12.80
N ALA A 128 -3.93 -0.96 11.96
CA ALA A 128 -3.98 0.49 11.79
C ALA A 128 -5.32 1.00 11.24
N LEU A 129 -6.02 0.22 10.38
CA LEU A 129 -7.28 0.64 9.79
C LEU A 129 -8.36 0.90 10.84
N ARG A 130 -9.09 2.00 10.67
CA ARG A 130 -10.36 2.23 11.37
C ARG A 130 -11.49 1.33 10.82
N PRO A 131 -12.61 1.14 11.54
CA PRO A 131 -13.83 0.60 10.93
C PRO A 131 -14.24 1.43 9.71
N GLY A 132 -14.58 0.77 8.61
CA GLY A 132 -14.87 1.38 7.31
C GLY A 132 -13.63 1.81 6.52
N GLY A 133 -12.43 1.64 7.03
CA GLY A 133 -11.17 1.89 6.30
C GLY A 133 -10.82 0.76 5.32
N VAL A 134 -9.93 1.05 4.38
CA VAL A 134 -9.51 0.12 3.32
C VAL A 134 -8.01 -0.08 3.27
N LEU A 135 -7.57 -1.33 3.16
CA LEU A 135 -6.24 -1.71 2.68
C LEU A 135 -6.34 -2.10 1.20
N ALA A 136 -5.53 -1.48 0.35
CA ALA A 136 -5.30 -1.93 -1.01
C ALA A 136 -3.87 -2.46 -1.14
N ALA A 137 -3.75 -3.74 -1.46
CA ALA A 137 -2.47 -4.40 -1.67
C ALA A 137 -2.35 -4.85 -3.13
N VAL A 138 -1.25 -4.54 -3.79
CA VAL A 138 -0.95 -5.07 -5.12
C VAL A 138 0.12 -6.14 -4.99
N LEU A 139 -0.26 -7.38 -5.27
CA LEU A 139 0.63 -8.55 -5.16
C LEU A 139 1.28 -8.81 -6.52
N TYR A 140 2.59 -8.74 -6.56
CA TYR A 140 3.35 -9.05 -7.77
C TYR A 140 3.80 -10.51 -7.77
N SER A 141 4.00 -11.06 -8.95
CA SER A 141 4.61 -12.36 -9.20
C SER A 141 5.79 -12.16 -10.13
N GLY A 142 6.82 -12.97 -10.02
CA GLY A 142 7.93 -12.91 -10.95
C GLY A 142 9.08 -13.83 -10.55
N LYS A 143 10.05 -13.98 -11.46
CA LYS A 143 11.19 -14.87 -11.27
C LYS A 143 12.09 -14.49 -10.08
N VAL A 144 12.04 -13.23 -9.64
CA VAL A 144 12.88 -12.70 -8.56
C VAL A 144 12.14 -12.67 -7.23
N ILE A 145 10.87 -12.23 -7.21
CA ILE A 145 10.05 -12.13 -5.97
C ILE A 145 9.49 -13.51 -5.59
N GLY A 146 9.27 -14.38 -6.57
CA GLY A 146 8.66 -15.69 -6.39
C GLY A 146 7.16 -15.64 -6.12
N ASP A 147 6.50 -16.78 -6.36
CA ASP A 147 5.07 -16.89 -6.06
C ASP A 147 4.78 -17.09 -4.56
N ALA A 148 5.81 -17.39 -3.75
CA ALA A 148 5.66 -17.70 -2.34
C ALA A 148 5.06 -16.53 -1.54
N GLU A 149 5.53 -15.31 -1.76
CA GLU A 149 5.02 -14.10 -1.09
C GLU A 149 3.56 -13.83 -1.47
N LYS A 150 3.24 -13.89 -2.77
CA LYS A 150 1.87 -13.74 -3.26
C LYS A 150 0.94 -14.79 -2.67
N GLN A 151 1.37 -16.05 -2.62
CA GLN A 151 0.58 -17.14 -2.03
C GLN A 151 0.37 -16.96 -0.53
N ALA A 152 1.41 -16.54 0.22
CA ALA A 152 1.30 -16.25 1.64
C ALA A 152 0.31 -15.11 1.92
N ALA A 153 0.38 -14.03 1.16
CA ALA A 153 -0.56 -12.91 1.26
C ALA A 153 -2.01 -13.32 0.93
N LEU A 154 -2.21 -14.09 -0.15
CA LEU A 154 -3.54 -14.60 -0.50
C LEU A 154 -4.10 -15.56 0.54
N ALA A 155 -3.27 -16.44 1.11
CA ALA A 155 -3.67 -17.34 2.18
C ALA A 155 -4.08 -16.55 3.43
N PHE A 156 -3.30 -15.51 3.79
CA PHE A 156 -3.62 -14.61 4.87
C PHE A 156 -4.97 -13.91 4.65
N PHE A 157 -5.21 -13.34 3.48
CA PHE A 157 -6.48 -12.66 3.16
C PHE A 157 -7.68 -13.61 3.21
N LYS A 158 -7.54 -14.84 2.69
CA LYS A 158 -8.60 -15.86 2.72
C LYS A 158 -8.93 -16.32 4.14
N ALA A 159 -7.99 -16.26 5.07
CA ALA A 159 -8.18 -16.64 6.47
C ALA A 159 -8.80 -15.53 7.33
N LEU A 160 -8.97 -14.31 6.80
CA LEU A 160 -9.57 -13.21 7.56
C LEU A 160 -11.04 -13.48 7.89
N PRO A 161 -11.49 -13.26 9.15
CA PRO A 161 -12.85 -13.53 9.55
C PRO A 161 -13.85 -12.58 8.86
N LEU A 162 -14.86 -13.14 8.20
CA LEU A 162 -15.91 -12.39 7.49
C LEU A 162 -16.68 -11.43 8.40
N THR A 163 -16.75 -11.72 9.69
CA THR A 163 -17.39 -10.85 10.70
C THR A 163 -16.66 -9.52 10.89
N ARG A 164 -15.36 -9.46 10.56
CA ARG A 164 -14.51 -8.28 10.75
C ARG A 164 -14.03 -7.65 9.45
N TYR A 165 -13.95 -8.41 8.37
CA TYR A 165 -13.35 -7.97 7.12
C TYR A 165 -14.16 -8.44 5.92
N THR A 166 -14.16 -7.63 4.86
CA THR A 166 -14.53 -8.04 3.51
C THR A 166 -13.30 -7.99 2.63
N VAL A 167 -12.99 -9.08 1.94
CA VAL A 167 -11.84 -9.17 1.04
C VAL A 167 -12.34 -9.28 -0.39
N LEU A 168 -11.79 -8.46 -1.27
CA LEU A 168 -11.98 -8.53 -2.72
C LEU A 168 -10.62 -8.75 -3.37
N VAL A 169 -10.53 -9.70 -4.28
CA VAL A 169 -9.36 -9.96 -5.12
C VAL A 169 -9.76 -9.71 -6.56
N CYS A 170 -9.04 -8.82 -7.26
CA CYS A 170 -9.34 -8.46 -8.63
C CYS A 170 -8.35 -9.14 -9.58
N GLU A 171 -8.88 -9.91 -10.53
CA GLU A 171 -8.10 -10.58 -11.56
C GLU A 171 -8.42 -10.01 -12.94
N PHE A 172 -7.39 -9.79 -13.74
CA PHE A 172 -7.54 -9.45 -15.16
C PHE A 172 -7.67 -10.76 -15.96
N ALA A 173 -8.89 -11.13 -16.32
CA ALA A 173 -9.22 -12.44 -16.88
C ALA A 173 -8.46 -12.82 -18.17
N ASN A 174 -7.97 -11.84 -18.92
CA ASN A 174 -7.25 -12.05 -20.19
C ASN A 174 -5.75 -11.67 -20.11
N TRP A 175 -5.23 -11.42 -18.89
CA TRP A 175 -3.81 -11.16 -18.69
C TRP A 175 -3.06 -12.44 -18.31
N ALA A 176 -1.72 -12.39 -18.37
CA ALA A 176 -0.90 -13.51 -17.92
C ALA A 176 -1.16 -13.80 -16.42
N GLN A 177 -1.04 -15.06 -16.01
CA GLN A 177 -1.18 -15.46 -14.59
C GLN A 177 -0.17 -14.81 -13.66
N THR A 178 0.96 -14.32 -14.21
CA THR A 178 1.97 -13.53 -13.49
C THR A 178 1.62 -12.05 -13.37
N ALA A 179 0.47 -11.61 -13.90
CA ALA A 179 0.05 -10.22 -13.76
C ALA A 179 -0.11 -9.82 -12.28
N PRO A 180 0.21 -8.56 -11.94
CA PRO A 180 -0.03 -8.05 -10.60
C PRO A 180 -1.51 -8.15 -10.22
N LEU A 181 -1.77 -8.56 -8.98
CA LEU A 181 -3.10 -8.86 -8.47
C LEU A 181 -3.53 -7.81 -7.42
N PRO A 182 -4.45 -6.89 -7.75
CA PRO A 182 -5.00 -5.97 -6.77
C PRO A 182 -5.91 -6.69 -5.78
N CYS A 183 -5.67 -6.48 -4.48
CA CYS A 183 -6.45 -7.02 -3.39
C CYS A 183 -6.92 -5.88 -2.49
N PHE A 184 -8.17 -5.94 -2.06
CA PHE A 184 -8.77 -4.92 -1.18
C PHE A 184 -9.34 -5.59 0.06
N VAL A 185 -9.04 -5.01 1.22
CA VAL A 185 -9.60 -5.46 2.50
C VAL A 185 -10.28 -4.29 3.17
N ILE A 186 -11.59 -4.40 3.39
CA ILE A 186 -12.38 -3.40 4.12
C ILE A 186 -12.60 -3.92 5.53
N LYS A 187 -12.23 -3.10 6.53
CA LYS A 187 -12.50 -3.39 7.94
C LYS A 187 -13.93 -2.98 8.28
N LYS A 188 -14.69 -3.88 8.92
CA LYS A 188 -16.09 -3.65 9.34
C LYS A 188 -16.16 -2.99 10.71
#